data_6e76e380dabf53be743e4ab4f2a3516f
#
_entry.id   6e76e380dabf53be743e4ab4f2a3516f
#
_cell.length_a   1.000
_cell.length_b   1.000
_cell.length_c   1.000
_cell.angle_alpha   90.00
_cell.angle_beta   90.00
_cell.angle_gamma   90.00
#
_symmetry.space_group_name_H-M   'P 1'
#
loop_
_entity.id
_entity.type
_entity.pdbx_description
1 polymer ?
#
loop_
_entity_poly.entity_id
_entity_poly.type
_entity_poly.pdbx_seq_one_letter_code
_entity_poly.pdbx_strand_id
1 'polypeptide(L)'
;MYAPSELILNADGSVFHLHLLPEQISDKIILVGDQNRVDLVASYFDSIECRVENREFRTITGTYKGKRLTVLSTGIGTDNIDIVLTELDALVNIDLASREDKAEKTSLTLVRIGTSGGLQEFVPEGTFVASEYSLGFDGLINYYADCEKVIEADFSESFISQTGYSSKFAYPYVVKDSEELLERIAQDDMVRGVTISAPGFYGPQGRAIRLPLADADLNNKIINFDYKGNKITNFEMEGSAIAGLSAMLGHKALTICLIIANRFGKRFIGDYKPYMQKLIKTVLDRI
;
A
#
# COMPACT_ATOMS: atom_id res chain seq x y z
N MET A 1 15.72 -22.79 -10.17
CA MET A 1 15.58 -23.25 -8.74
C MET A 1 16.18 -22.20 -7.83
N TYR A 2 15.40 -21.65 -6.90
CA TYR A 2 15.86 -20.70 -5.89
C TYR A 2 16.61 -21.43 -4.76
N ALA A 3 17.75 -20.87 -4.33
CA ALA A 3 18.50 -21.44 -3.22
C ALA A 3 17.69 -21.34 -1.90
N PRO A 4 17.92 -22.24 -0.91
CA PRO A 4 17.25 -22.15 0.40
C PRO A 4 17.48 -20.84 1.16
N SER A 5 18.56 -20.13 0.88
CA SER A 5 18.86 -18.81 1.45
C SER A 5 18.10 -17.67 0.76
N GLU A 6 17.60 -17.88 -0.45
CA GLU A 6 16.84 -16.89 -1.22
C GLU A 6 15.34 -17.03 -0.96
N LEU A 7 14.80 -18.23 -1.15
CA LEU A 7 13.41 -18.56 -0.81
C LEU A 7 13.42 -19.38 0.48
N ILE A 8 13.28 -18.70 1.61
CA ILE A 8 13.26 -19.36 2.92
C ILE A 8 11.85 -19.90 3.17
N LEU A 9 11.77 -21.19 3.53
CA LEU A 9 10.51 -21.86 3.88
C LEU A 9 10.61 -22.43 5.29
N ASN A 10 9.47 -22.47 5.97
CA ASN A 10 9.32 -23.14 7.26
C ASN A 10 9.32 -24.67 7.10
N ALA A 11 9.44 -25.41 8.19
CA ALA A 11 9.47 -26.88 8.17
C ALA A 11 8.19 -27.52 7.60
N ASP A 12 7.06 -26.82 7.68
CA ASP A 12 5.77 -27.22 7.11
C ASP A 12 5.59 -26.85 5.64
N GLY A 13 6.61 -26.24 5.02
CA GLY A 13 6.59 -25.81 3.63
C GLY A 13 5.98 -24.42 3.39
N SER A 14 5.51 -23.73 4.44
CA SER A 14 4.98 -22.38 4.33
C SER A 14 6.08 -21.34 4.09
N VAL A 15 5.72 -20.17 3.50
CA VAL A 15 6.63 -19.02 3.37
C VAL A 15 7.01 -18.48 4.76
N PHE A 16 8.19 -17.90 4.86
CA PHE A 16 8.87 -17.73 6.15
C PHE A 16 8.20 -16.73 7.09
N HIS A 17 7.87 -15.54 6.59
CA HIS A 17 7.33 -14.48 7.45
C HIS A 17 5.80 -14.56 7.59
N LEU A 18 5.09 -14.73 6.49
CA LEU A 18 3.62 -14.82 6.51
C LEU A 18 3.12 -16.14 7.08
N HIS A 19 3.93 -17.18 7.07
CA HIS A 19 3.60 -18.53 7.52
C HIS A 19 2.37 -19.10 6.79
N LEU A 20 2.27 -18.81 5.50
CA LEU A 20 1.14 -19.19 4.64
C LEU A 20 1.53 -20.26 3.64
N LEU A 21 0.56 -21.08 3.29
CA LEU A 21 0.59 -22.03 2.18
C LEU A 21 -0.24 -21.50 1.00
N PRO A 22 0.02 -21.92 -0.25
CA PRO A 22 -0.68 -21.41 -1.43
C PRO A 22 -2.20 -21.52 -1.37
N GLU A 23 -2.74 -22.59 -0.83
CA GLU A 23 -4.18 -22.84 -0.72
C GLU A 23 -4.87 -21.92 0.32
N GLN A 24 -4.11 -21.28 1.19
CA GLN A 24 -4.65 -20.44 2.27
C GLN A 24 -4.94 -19.01 1.84
N ILE A 25 -4.59 -18.61 0.62
CA ILE A 25 -4.87 -17.28 0.09
C ILE A 25 -5.81 -17.29 -1.10
N SER A 26 -6.51 -16.18 -1.33
CA SER A 26 -7.27 -15.88 -2.54
C SER A 26 -6.42 -15.07 -3.51
N ASP A 27 -6.80 -15.03 -4.78
CA ASP A 27 -6.27 -14.08 -5.77
C ASP A 27 -6.66 -12.62 -5.51
N LYS A 28 -7.64 -12.39 -4.64
CA LYS A 28 -8.10 -11.06 -4.20
C LYS A 28 -7.77 -10.86 -2.73
N ILE A 29 -6.91 -9.88 -2.46
CA ILE A 29 -6.33 -9.67 -1.14
C ILE A 29 -6.57 -8.23 -0.70
N ILE A 30 -7.16 -8.06 0.47
CA ILE A 30 -7.24 -6.78 1.18
C ILE A 30 -6.01 -6.66 2.08
N LEU A 31 -5.23 -5.59 1.90
CA LEU A 31 -4.09 -5.27 2.73
C LEU A 31 -4.46 -4.17 3.75
N VAL A 32 -4.10 -4.37 5.00
CA VAL A 32 -4.29 -3.39 6.07
C VAL A 32 -3.02 -3.26 6.91
N GLY A 33 -2.76 -2.09 7.51
CA GLY A 33 -1.56 -1.91 8.34
C GLY A 33 -1.68 -2.53 9.73
N ASP A 34 -2.89 -2.59 10.28
CA ASP A 34 -3.18 -2.97 11.67
C ASP A 34 -3.84 -4.35 11.74
N GLN A 35 -3.31 -5.25 12.59
CA GLN A 35 -3.88 -6.57 12.84
C GLN A 35 -5.35 -6.54 13.30
N ASN A 36 -5.75 -5.55 14.10
CA ASN A 36 -7.15 -5.42 14.54
C ASN A 36 -8.08 -5.08 13.37
N ARG A 37 -7.57 -4.44 12.33
CA ARG A 37 -8.35 -4.16 11.12
C ARG A 37 -8.60 -5.41 10.29
N VAL A 38 -7.75 -6.43 10.38
CA VAL A 38 -8.00 -7.76 9.79
C VAL A 38 -9.29 -8.35 10.34
N ASP A 39 -9.47 -8.36 11.67
CA ASP A 39 -10.71 -8.87 12.26
C ASP A 39 -11.92 -8.02 11.88
N LEU A 40 -11.77 -6.70 11.78
CA LEU A 40 -12.84 -5.82 11.37
C LEU A 40 -13.29 -6.10 9.92
N VAL A 41 -12.35 -6.29 8.98
CA VAL A 41 -12.67 -6.69 7.59
C VAL A 41 -13.31 -8.08 7.57
N ALA A 42 -12.71 -9.04 8.26
CA ALA A 42 -13.22 -10.41 8.30
C ALA A 42 -14.59 -10.55 8.98
N SER A 43 -14.99 -9.57 9.80
CA SER A 43 -16.32 -9.55 10.42
C SER A 43 -17.47 -9.38 9.41
N TYR A 44 -17.16 -8.96 8.19
CA TYR A 44 -18.13 -8.89 7.07
C TYR A 44 -18.19 -10.17 6.25
N PHE A 45 -17.28 -11.14 6.45
CA PHE A 45 -17.26 -12.37 5.68
C PHE A 45 -18.43 -13.30 6.07
N ASP A 46 -19.02 -13.94 5.07
CA ASP A 46 -20.10 -14.91 5.26
C ASP A 46 -19.60 -16.20 5.92
N SER A 47 -18.35 -16.58 5.60
CA SER A 47 -17.66 -17.74 6.20
C SER A 47 -16.15 -17.50 6.27
N ILE A 48 -15.51 -18.15 7.22
CA ILE A 48 -14.05 -18.14 7.40
C ILE A 48 -13.50 -19.53 7.04
N GLU A 49 -12.50 -19.58 6.17
CA GLU A 49 -11.81 -20.81 5.77
C GLU A 49 -10.59 -21.08 6.65
N CYS A 50 -9.74 -20.06 6.84
CA CYS A 50 -8.56 -20.20 7.67
C CYS A 50 -8.18 -18.87 8.36
N ARG A 51 -7.39 -19.01 9.42
CA ARG A 51 -6.75 -17.92 10.17
C ARG A 51 -5.30 -18.30 10.41
N VAL A 52 -4.37 -17.43 10.06
CA VAL A 52 -2.94 -17.61 10.30
C VAL A 52 -2.41 -16.33 10.93
N GLU A 53 -1.55 -16.46 11.92
CA GLU A 53 -0.91 -15.34 12.59
C GLU A 53 0.55 -15.67 12.84
N ASN A 54 1.44 -14.81 12.40
CA ASN A 54 2.87 -14.90 12.69
C ASN A 54 3.47 -13.49 12.72
N ARG A 55 4.14 -13.15 13.80
CA ARG A 55 4.70 -11.81 14.02
C ARG A 55 3.60 -10.72 13.92
N GLU A 56 3.84 -9.65 13.15
CA GLU A 56 2.87 -8.61 12.83
C GLU A 56 1.88 -8.97 11.72
N PHE A 57 2.10 -10.10 11.06
CA PHE A 57 1.28 -10.56 9.93
C PHE A 57 0.14 -11.44 10.43
N ARG A 58 -1.07 -10.98 10.21
CA ARG A 58 -2.30 -11.71 10.49
C ARG A 58 -3.10 -11.85 9.22
N THR A 59 -3.51 -13.07 8.90
CA THR A 59 -4.23 -13.40 7.66
C THR A 59 -5.52 -14.12 7.99
N ILE A 60 -6.61 -13.71 7.36
CA ILE A 60 -7.90 -14.42 7.39
C ILE A 60 -8.39 -14.54 5.97
N THR A 61 -8.68 -15.77 5.55
CA THR A 61 -9.31 -16.07 4.27
C THR A 61 -10.72 -16.60 4.49
N GLY A 62 -11.65 -16.18 3.64
CA GLY A 62 -13.05 -16.55 3.72
C GLY A 62 -13.83 -16.09 2.52
N THR A 63 -15.16 -16.06 2.62
CA THR A 63 -16.06 -15.64 1.54
C THR A 63 -16.86 -14.40 1.93
N TYR A 64 -17.06 -13.52 0.98
CA TYR A 64 -17.95 -12.35 1.07
C TYR A 64 -18.83 -12.29 -0.17
N LYS A 65 -20.16 -12.43 0.00
CA LYS A 65 -21.13 -12.45 -1.11
C LYS A 65 -20.74 -13.40 -2.24
N GLY A 66 -20.28 -14.60 -1.86
CA GLY A 66 -19.85 -15.64 -2.81
C GLY A 66 -18.48 -15.43 -3.45
N LYS A 67 -17.74 -14.34 -3.10
CA LYS A 67 -16.35 -14.12 -3.55
C LYS A 67 -15.41 -14.61 -2.47
N ARG A 68 -14.41 -15.41 -2.84
CA ARG A 68 -13.29 -15.78 -1.94
C ARG A 68 -12.36 -14.58 -1.81
N LEU A 69 -12.03 -14.19 -0.58
CA LEU A 69 -11.19 -13.05 -0.26
C LEU A 69 -10.21 -13.41 0.85
N THR A 70 -9.03 -12.82 0.79
CA THR A 70 -8.06 -12.81 1.87
C THR A 70 -7.93 -11.40 2.42
N VAL A 71 -7.87 -11.23 3.73
CA VAL A 71 -7.41 -10.00 4.38
C VAL A 71 -6.13 -10.28 5.16
N LEU A 72 -5.13 -9.40 5.01
CA LEU A 72 -3.80 -9.57 5.59
C LEU A 72 -3.30 -8.24 6.18
N SER A 73 -2.75 -8.28 7.40
CA SER A 73 -2.03 -7.14 7.99
C SER A 73 -0.58 -7.12 7.51
N THR A 74 -0.13 -5.94 7.09
CA THR A 74 1.24 -5.74 6.61
C THR A 74 2.19 -5.20 7.68
N GLY A 75 1.67 -4.72 8.82
CA GLY A 75 2.45 -3.84 9.68
C GLY A 75 2.61 -2.45 9.05
N ILE A 76 3.64 -1.71 9.46
CA ILE A 76 3.92 -0.33 9.05
C ILE A 76 5.22 -0.28 8.25
N GLY A 77 5.21 0.44 7.13
CA GLY A 77 6.39 0.78 6.36
C GLY A 77 6.63 -0.10 5.14
N THR A 78 7.41 0.42 4.21
CA THR A 78 7.68 -0.21 2.91
C THR A 78 8.59 -1.42 2.98
N ASP A 79 9.43 -1.53 4.00
CA ASP A 79 10.25 -2.71 4.31
C ASP A 79 9.39 -3.95 4.60
N ASN A 80 8.30 -3.79 5.36
CA ASN A 80 7.32 -4.86 5.55
C ASN A 80 6.57 -5.20 4.24
N ILE A 81 6.32 -4.23 3.38
CA ILE A 81 5.66 -4.46 2.09
C ILE A 81 6.55 -5.31 1.17
N ASP A 82 7.85 -5.10 1.21
CA ASP A 82 8.82 -5.93 0.47
C ASP A 82 8.66 -7.41 0.82
N ILE A 83 8.59 -7.73 2.11
CA ILE A 83 8.35 -9.09 2.61
C ILE A 83 6.99 -9.61 2.14
N VAL A 84 5.93 -8.83 2.37
CA VAL A 84 4.55 -9.27 2.10
C VAL A 84 4.35 -9.55 0.62
N LEU A 85 4.76 -8.65 -0.27
CA LEU A 85 4.51 -8.83 -1.70
C LEU A 85 5.38 -9.92 -2.29
N THR A 86 6.63 -10.03 -1.88
CA THR A 86 7.52 -11.11 -2.34
C THR A 86 7.01 -12.48 -1.91
N GLU A 87 6.56 -12.63 -0.66
CA GLU A 87 6.02 -13.90 -0.18
C GLU A 87 4.64 -14.22 -0.77
N LEU A 88 3.77 -13.22 -1.00
CA LEU A 88 2.49 -13.43 -1.69
C LEU A 88 2.70 -13.84 -3.16
N ASP A 89 3.64 -13.21 -3.86
CA ASP A 89 3.99 -13.61 -5.22
C ASP A 89 4.55 -15.04 -5.23
N ALA A 90 5.44 -15.37 -4.30
CA ALA A 90 6.00 -16.73 -4.20
C ALA A 90 4.91 -17.80 -4.00
N LEU A 91 3.89 -17.53 -3.18
CA LEU A 91 2.76 -18.46 -2.96
C LEU A 91 2.01 -18.80 -4.25
N VAL A 92 1.85 -17.84 -5.16
CA VAL A 92 1.05 -18.03 -6.38
C VAL A 92 1.90 -18.37 -7.61
N ASN A 93 3.16 -17.92 -7.68
CA ASN A 93 3.99 -17.96 -8.88
C ASN A 93 5.23 -18.86 -8.79
N ILE A 94 5.52 -19.42 -7.61
CA ILE A 94 6.60 -20.36 -7.40
C ILE A 94 6.02 -21.71 -6.95
N ASP A 95 6.51 -22.80 -7.48
CA ASP A 95 6.31 -24.12 -6.88
C ASP A 95 7.26 -24.23 -5.69
N LEU A 96 6.70 -24.17 -4.47
CA LEU A 96 7.48 -24.11 -3.24
C LEU A 96 8.28 -25.41 -3.00
N ALA A 97 7.81 -26.56 -3.51
CA ALA A 97 8.49 -27.85 -3.34
C ALA A 97 9.72 -27.96 -4.24
N SER A 98 9.61 -27.58 -5.52
CA SER A 98 10.73 -27.57 -6.47
C SER A 98 11.57 -26.30 -6.39
N ARG A 99 11.02 -25.23 -5.79
CA ARG A 99 11.61 -23.88 -5.74
C ARG A 99 11.88 -23.31 -7.14
N GLU A 100 10.97 -23.50 -8.04
CA GLU A 100 11.05 -23.04 -9.41
C GLU A 100 9.82 -22.22 -9.79
N ASP A 101 10.01 -21.29 -10.70
CA ASP A 101 8.90 -20.51 -11.25
C ASP A 101 7.88 -21.41 -11.92
N LYS A 102 6.60 -21.19 -11.63
CA LYS A 102 5.50 -21.79 -12.39
C LYS A 102 5.51 -21.25 -13.82
N ALA A 103 5.21 -22.12 -14.80
CA ALA A 103 5.13 -21.73 -16.21
C ALA A 103 4.02 -20.70 -16.45
N GLU A 104 2.87 -20.88 -15.81
CA GLU A 104 1.75 -19.95 -15.84
C GLU A 104 1.78 -19.06 -14.60
N LYS A 105 1.80 -17.74 -14.82
CA LYS A 105 1.82 -16.76 -13.74
C LYS A 105 0.41 -16.30 -13.38
N THR A 106 0.16 -16.20 -12.10
CA THR A 106 -1.08 -15.68 -11.53
C THR A 106 -0.91 -14.22 -11.14
N SER A 107 -1.79 -13.35 -11.60
CA SER A 107 -1.85 -11.95 -11.18
C SER A 107 -2.78 -11.80 -9.98
N LEU A 108 -2.28 -11.29 -8.88
CA LEU A 108 -3.07 -10.95 -7.70
C LEU A 108 -3.77 -9.60 -7.86
N THR A 109 -4.93 -9.46 -7.23
CA THR A 109 -5.65 -8.20 -7.03
C THR A 109 -5.44 -7.75 -5.58
N LEU A 110 -4.69 -6.67 -5.39
CA LEU A 110 -4.28 -6.18 -4.08
C LEU A 110 -4.93 -4.82 -3.82
N VAL A 111 -5.78 -4.73 -2.81
CA VAL A 111 -6.41 -3.44 -2.42
C VAL A 111 -6.03 -3.11 -0.99
N ARG A 112 -5.26 -2.04 -0.81
CA ARG A 112 -4.92 -1.56 0.52
C ARG A 112 -5.98 -0.62 1.06
N ILE A 113 -6.44 -0.87 2.29
CA ILE A 113 -7.31 0.03 3.05
C ILE A 113 -6.51 0.63 4.19
N GLY A 114 -6.17 1.91 4.08
CA GLY A 114 -5.32 2.64 5.02
C GLY A 114 -5.98 3.84 5.68
N THR A 115 -5.22 4.49 6.55
CA THR A 115 -5.48 5.83 7.07
C THR A 115 -4.35 6.76 6.65
N SER A 116 -4.65 8.05 6.48
CA SER A 116 -3.65 9.01 6.01
C SER A 116 -3.91 10.43 6.52
N GLY A 117 -2.93 11.30 6.31
CA GLY A 117 -3.03 12.72 6.57
C GLY A 117 -3.22 13.52 5.29
N GLY A 118 -4.33 14.27 5.17
CA GLY A 118 -4.62 15.13 4.03
C GLY A 118 -3.71 16.36 3.99
N LEU A 119 -3.39 16.80 2.78
CA LEU A 119 -2.51 17.93 2.50
C LEU A 119 -3.21 19.08 1.76
N GLN A 120 -4.40 18.86 1.24
CA GLN A 120 -5.15 19.84 0.46
C GLN A 120 -6.48 20.20 1.15
N GLU A 121 -6.99 21.40 0.88
CA GLU A 121 -8.27 21.85 1.41
C GLU A 121 -9.44 20.98 0.90
N PHE A 122 -9.36 20.50 -0.34
CA PHE A 122 -10.39 19.68 -0.98
C PHE A 122 -10.40 18.20 -0.54
N VAL A 123 -9.48 17.80 0.35
CA VAL A 123 -9.47 16.48 0.99
C VAL A 123 -9.59 16.59 2.52
N PRO A 124 -10.72 17.09 3.02
CA PRO A 124 -10.96 17.21 4.46
C PRO A 124 -10.99 15.83 5.15
N GLU A 125 -11.01 15.87 6.45
CA GLU A 125 -11.16 14.66 7.28
C GLU A 125 -12.47 13.92 6.93
N GLY A 126 -12.42 12.59 6.88
CA GLY A 126 -13.55 11.74 6.46
C GLY A 126 -13.55 11.44 4.97
N THR A 127 -12.74 12.12 4.16
CA THR A 127 -12.62 11.84 2.72
C THR A 127 -11.93 10.50 2.49
N PHE A 128 -12.38 9.76 1.50
CA PHE A 128 -11.68 8.59 0.95
C PHE A 128 -10.84 9.05 -0.24
N VAL A 129 -9.54 8.79 -0.17
CA VAL A 129 -8.60 9.08 -1.27
C VAL A 129 -8.12 7.78 -1.86
N ALA A 130 -8.36 7.58 -3.14
CA ALA A 130 -7.78 6.49 -3.94
C ALA A 130 -6.54 7.03 -4.67
N SER A 131 -5.43 6.33 -4.54
CA SER A 131 -4.17 6.73 -5.18
C SER A 131 -4.25 6.45 -6.68
N GLU A 132 -4.23 7.50 -7.47
CA GLU A 132 -3.97 7.38 -8.91
C GLU A 132 -2.48 7.22 -9.18
N TYR A 133 -1.68 7.94 -8.38
CA TYR A 133 -0.23 7.82 -8.32
C TYR A 133 0.23 7.67 -6.88
N SER A 134 1.20 6.81 -6.69
CA SER A 134 1.91 6.61 -5.43
C SER A 134 3.34 7.11 -5.53
N LEU A 135 3.73 8.08 -4.68
CA LEU A 135 5.05 8.68 -4.67
C LEU A 135 5.83 8.16 -3.45
N GLY A 136 6.92 7.43 -3.68
CA GLY A 136 7.74 6.84 -2.64
C GLY A 136 8.89 7.75 -2.22
N PHE A 137 9.02 8.03 -0.92
CA PHE A 137 10.18 8.63 -0.29
C PHE A 137 11.15 7.59 0.27
N ASP A 138 10.78 6.32 0.17
CA ASP A 138 11.50 5.18 0.74
C ASP A 138 12.66 4.69 -0.15
N GLY A 139 12.54 4.85 -1.46
CA GLY A 139 13.52 4.41 -2.43
C GLY A 139 13.60 2.89 -2.63
N LEU A 140 12.66 2.11 -2.08
CA LEU A 140 12.72 0.66 -2.06
C LEU A 140 12.84 0.02 -3.46
N ILE A 141 12.01 0.41 -4.42
CA ILE A 141 12.03 -0.24 -5.73
C ILE A 141 13.32 0.00 -6.51
N ASN A 142 14.13 0.99 -6.14
CA ASN A 142 15.44 1.24 -6.77
C ASN A 142 16.47 0.13 -6.48
N TYR A 143 16.18 -0.81 -5.56
CA TYR A 143 17.00 -1.99 -5.31
C TYR A 143 16.72 -3.13 -6.30
N TYR A 144 15.65 -3.01 -7.11
CA TYR A 144 15.24 -4.04 -8.08
C TYR A 144 15.58 -3.60 -9.50
N ALA A 145 16.11 -4.52 -10.30
CA ALA A 145 16.39 -4.27 -11.71
C ALA A 145 15.09 -3.98 -12.48
N ASP A 146 15.19 -3.19 -13.52
CA ASP A 146 14.06 -2.84 -14.41
C ASP A 146 12.95 -1.98 -13.75
N CYS A 147 13.18 -1.41 -12.57
CA CYS A 147 12.20 -0.56 -11.90
C CYS A 147 11.79 0.66 -12.74
N GLU A 148 12.66 1.12 -13.65
CA GLU A 148 12.39 2.21 -14.58
C GLU A 148 11.23 1.93 -15.53
N LYS A 149 10.85 0.67 -15.73
CA LYS A 149 9.69 0.28 -16.57
C LYS A 149 8.34 0.65 -15.93
N VAL A 150 8.31 0.85 -14.63
CA VAL A 150 7.09 1.18 -13.87
C VAL A 150 7.14 2.58 -13.26
N ILE A 151 8.30 3.25 -13.28
CA ILE A 151 8.46 4.60 -12.74
C ILE A 151 8.03 5.65 -13.77
N GLU A 152 7.18 6.58 -13.34
CA GLU A 152 6.83 7.81 -14.04
C GLU A 152 7.97 8.84 -13.87
N ALA A 153 9.01 8.71 -14.71
CA ALA A 153 10.27 9.47 -14.57
C ALA A 153 10.04 10.98 -14.61
N ASP A 154 9.29 11.49 -15.62
CA ASP A 154 8.99 12.93 -15.77
C ASP A 154 8.28 13.50 -14.53
N PHE A 155 7.39 12.71 -13.90
CA PHE A 155 6.70 13.12 -12.70
C PHE A 155 7.68 13.20 -11.51
N SER A 156 8.53 12.19 -11.33
CA SER A 156 9.55 12.15 -10.28
C SER A 156 10.52 13.33 -10.40
N GLU A 157 11.01 13.61 -11.59
CA GLU A 157 11.91 14.74 -11.86
C GLU A 157 11.21 16.10 -11.64
N SER A 158 9.96 16.23 -12.05
CA SER A 158 9.15 17.42 -11.79
C SER A 158 8.97 17.66 -10.29
N PHE A 159 8.72 16.59 -9.51
CA PHE A 159 8.62 16.68 -8.06
C PHE A 159 9.92 17.18 -7.44
N ILE A 160 11.05 16.59 -7.79
CA ILE A 160 12.38 17.00 -7.31
C ILE A 160 12.66 18.48 -7.63
N SER A 161 12.41 18.87 -8.87
CA SER A 161 12.68 20.24 -9.35
C SER A 161 11.82 21.28 -8.64
N GLN A 162 10.49 21.05 -8.52
CA GLN A 162 9.57 22.02 -7.93
C GLN A 162 9.73 22.14 -6.42
N THR A 163 10.05 21.02 -5.73
CA THR A 163 10.17 21.03 -4.27
C THR A 163 11.58 21.28 -3.78
N GLY A 164 12.60 21.19 -4.64
CA GLY A 164 14.00 21.23 -4.26
C GLY A 164 14.33 20.06 -3.31
N TYR A 165 13.74 18.87 -3.57
CA TYR A 165 13.92 17.69 -2.76
C TYR A 165 15.40 17.34 -2.60
N SER A 166 15.84 17.17 -1.36
CA SER A 166 17.27 17.04 -1.06
C SER A 166 17.85 15.72 -1.57
N SER A 167 19.01 15.79 -2.22
CA SER A 167 19.76 14.60 -2.64
C SER A 167 20.33 13.77 -1.47
N LYS A 168 20.20 14.24 -0.22
CA LYS A 168 20.51 13.47 0.99
C LYS A 168 19.41 12.48 1.36
N PHE A 169 18.19 12.66 0.85
CA PHE A 169 17.08 11.73 1.01
C PHE A 169 17.16 10.63 -0.04
N ALA A 170 16.41 9.54 0.14
CA ALA A 170 16.29 8.54 -0.91
C ALA A 170 15.68 9.16 -2.17
N TYR A 171 16.16 8.75 -3.35
CA TYR A 171 15.63 9.26 -4.62
C TYR A 171 14.14 8.92 -4.73
N PRO A 172 13.26 9.91 -4.87
CA PRO A 172 11.84 9.68 -4.91
C PRO A 172 11.42 9.06 -6.25
N TYR A 173 10.43 8.20 -6.21
CA TYR A 173 9.87 7.58 -7.40
C TYR A 173 8.35 7.67 -7.40
N VAL A 174 7.76 7.81 -8.57
CA VAL A 174 6.30 7.83 -8.75
C VAL A 174 5.90 6.62 -9.57
N VAL A 175 4.88 5.90 -9.13
CA VAL A 175 4.29 4.76 -9.84
C VAL A 175 2.79 4.99 -9.97
N LYS A 176 2.22 4.63 -11.13
CA LYS A 176 0.78 4.65 -11.36
C LYS A 176 0.14 3.42 -10.70
N ASP A 177 -0.88 3.62 -9.91
CA ASP A 177 -1.71 2.53 -9.39
C ASP A 177 -2.53 1.88 -10.51
N SER A 178 -3.13 0.70 -10.28
CA SER A 178 -3.90 -0.01 -11.30
C SER A 178 -5.12 0.79 -11.74
N GLU A 179 -5.13 1.22 -12.99
CA GLU A 179 -6.25 1.96 -13.58
C GLU A 179 -7.56 1.17 -13.56
N GLU A 180 -7.49 -0.15 -13.84
CA GLU A 180 -8.65 -1.03 -13.77
C GLU A 180 -9.28 -1.04 -12.37
N LEU A 181 -8.45 -1.13 -11.31
CA LEU A 181 -8.94 -1.09 -9.93
C LEU A 181 -9.45 0.30 -9.55
N LEU A 182 -8.76 1.34 -9.99
CA LEU A 182 -9.14 2.72 -9.75
C LEU A 182 -10.52 3.02 -10.36
N GLU A 183 -10.77 2.64 -11.61
CA GLU A 183 -12.06 2.83 -12.26
C GLU A 183 -13.17 2.02 -11.61
N ARG A 184 -12.89 0.77 -11.24
CA ARG A 184 -13.87 -0.13 -10.63
C ARG A 184 -14.25 0.29 -9.21
N ILE A 185 -13.26 0.71 -8.39
CA ILE A 185 -13.44 0.92 -6.95
C ILE A 185 -13.64 2.40 -6.61
N ALA A 186 -12.84 3.30 -7.20
CA ALA A 186 -12.87 4.72 -6.91
C ALA A 186 -13.90 5.45 -7.79
N GLN A 187 -15.16 5.35 -7.38
CA GLN A 187 -16.28 6.06 -8.00
C GLN A 187 -16.42 7.48 -7.43
N ASP A 188 -17.53 8.17 -7.70
CA ASP A 188 -17.80 9.56 -7.31
C ASP A 188 -17.74 9.82 -5.79
N ASP A 189 -17.70 8.78 -4.97
CA ASP A 189 -17.60 8.85 -3.51
C ASP A 189 -16.14 8.87 -3.00
N MET A 190 -15.15 8.89 -3.88
CA MET A 190 -13.73 8.93 -3.57
C MET A 190 -13.01 10.01 -4.37
N VAL A 191 -12.03 10.65 -3.76
CA VAL A 191 -11.11 11.58 -4.44
C VAL A 191 -9.97 10.75 -5.03
N ARG A 192 -9.68 10.92 -6.32
CA ARG A 192 -8.46 10.40 -6.93
C ARG A 192 -7.32 11.38 -6.70
N GLY A 193 -6.13 10.90 -6.38
CA GLY A 193 -5.02 11.80 -6.08
C GLY A 193 -3.66 11.16 -6.06
N VAL A 194 -2.67 11.94 -5.65
CA VAL A 194 -1.28 11.49 -5.50
C VAL A 194 -0.98 11.30 -4.01
N THR A 195 -0.67 10.08 -3.63
CA THR A 195 -0.36 9.71 -2.24
C THR A 195 1.15 9.58 -2.05
N ILE A 196 1.72 10.25 -1.04
CA ILE A 196 3.11 10.05 -0.65
C ILE A 196 3.21 8.94 0.39
N SER A 197 4.12 7.99 0.15
CA SER A 197 4.56 7.01 1.14
C SER A 197 5.89 7.46 1.75
N ALA A 198 5.87 7.77 3.03
CA ALA A 198 7.04 8.27 3.75
C ALA A 198 7.67 7.17 4.63
N PRO A 199 9.01 7.06 4.70
CA PRO A 199 9.70 6.03 5.49
C PRO A 199 9.68 6.29 7.01
N GLY A 200 8.81 7.18 7.47
CA GLY A 200 8.63 7.50 8.88
C GLY A 200 7.45 8.43 9.11
N PHE A 201 6.86 8.33 10.29
CA PHE A 201 5.67 9.11 10.66
C PHE A 201 5.98 10.55 11.08
N TYR A 202 7.14 10.80 11.70
CA TYR A 202 7.48 12.13 12.23
C TYR A 202 8.27 12.97 11.21
N GLY A 203 9.58 12.93 11.24
CA GLY A 203 10.45 13.76 10.40
C GLY A 203 10.17 13.64 8.90
N PRO A 204 10.07 12.43 8.32
CA PRO A 204 9.79 12.25 6.89
C PRO A 204 8.44 12.80 6.44
N GLN A 205 7.50 12.95 7.36
CA GLN A 205 6.21 13.61 7.11
C GLN A 205 6.15 15.05 7.64
N GLY A 206 7.29 15.67 7.98
CA GLY A 206 7.38 17.06 8.42
C GLY A 206 6.82 17.33 9.82
N ARG A 207 6.91 16.35 10.74
CA ARG A 207 6.58 16.53 12.16
C ARG A 207 7.85 16.69 12.99
N ALA A 208 8.08 17.90 13.49
CA ALA A 208 9.17 18.17 14.44
C ALA A 208 8.66 17.99 15.88
N ILE A 209 9.32 17.14 16.66
CA ILE A 209 9.11 17.05 18.12
C ILE A 209 10.35 17.59 18.82
N ARG A 210 11.33 16.76 19.15
CA ARG A 210 12.61 17.18 19.74
C ARG A 210 13.70 17.43 18.70
N LEU A 211 13.66 16.66 17.59
CA LEU A 211 14.62 16.81 16.49
C LEU A 211 14.08 17.82 15.49
N PRO A 212 14.86 18.84 15.11
CA PRO A 212 14.49 19.76 14.04
C PRO A 212 14.47 19.03 12.69
N LEU A 213 13.65 19.53 11.76
CA LEU A 213 13.60 19.01 10.40
C LEU A 213 14.81 19.47 9.59
N ALA A 214 15.31 18.62 8.71
CA ALA A 214 16.35 18.97 7.75
C ALA A 214 15.88 20.01 6.72
N ASP A 215 14.61 19.94 6.32
CA ASP A 215 13.90 20.95 5.53
C ASP A 215 12.53 21.22 6.18
N ALA A 216 12.44 22.33 6.91
CA ALA A 216 11.22 22.73 7.60
C ALA A 216 10.13 23.24 6.65
N ASP A 217 10.49 23.58 5.41
CA ASP A 217 9.56 24.12 4.41
C ASP A 217 9.10 23.09 3.39
N LEU A 218 9.61 21.85 3.44
CA LEU A 218 9.29 20.81 2.46
C LEU A 218 7.78 20.58 2.32
N ASN A 219 7.04 20.55 3.41
CA ASN A 219 5.59 20.35 3.35
C ASN A 219 4.85 21.49 2.62
N ASN A 220 5.28 22.75 2.76
CA ASN A 220 4.69 23.85 2.00
C ASN A 220 4.97 23.72 0.52
N LYS A 221 6.18 23.27 0.15
CA LYS A 221 6.54 23.00 -1.24
C LYS A 221 5.71 21.84 -1.82
N ILE A 222 5.50 20.77 -1.05
CA ILE A 222 4.66 19.62 -1.43
C ILE A 222 3.20 20.06 -1.65
N ILE A 223 2.64 20.87 -0.76
CA ILE A 223 1.25 21.37 -0.88
C ILE A 223 1.07 22.21 -2.16
N ASN A 224 2.09 22.98 -2.54
CA ASN A 224 2.06 23.83 -3.73
C ASN A 224 2.46 23.09 -5.02
N PHE A 225 2.96 21.87 -4.93
CA PHE A 225 3.36 21.07 -6.09
C PHE A 225 2.17 20.81 -7.02
N ASP A 226 2.44 20.87 -8.32
CA ASP A 226 1.48 20.54 -9.37
C ASP A 226 2.19 19.90 -10.56
N TYR A 227 1.71 18.73 -10.96
CA TYR A 227 2.17 18.08 -12.19
C TYR A 227 0.98 17.81 -13.10
N LYS A 228 0.81 18.66 -14.12
CA LYS A 228 -0.30 18.53 -15.10
C LYS A 228 -1.69 18.46 -14.44
N GLY A 229 -1.89 19.23 -13.38
CA GLY A 229 -3.12 19.25 -12.58
C GLY A 229 -3.15 18.23 -11.43
N ASN A 230 -2.19 17.32 -11.35
CA ASN A 230 -2.07 16.36 -10.25
C ASN A 230 -1.39 17.01 -9.04
N LYS A 231 -2.13 17.12 -7.94
CA LYS A 231 -1.64 17.61 -6.65
C LYS A 231 -1.40 16.48 -5.69
N ILE A 232 -0.40 16.64 -4.82
CA ILE A 232 -0.20 15.71 -3.71
C ILE A 232 -1.36 15.85 -2.73
N THR A 233 -2.11 14.78 -2.51
CA THR A 233 -3.34 14.79 -1.71
C THR A 233 -3.12 14.42 -0.25
N ASN A 234 -2.24 13.46 0.02
CA ASN A 234 -2.08 12.90 1.36
C ASN A 234 -0.76 12.18 1.58
N PHE A 235 -0.44 11.95 2.86
CA PHE A 235 0.67 11.11 3.32
C PHE A 235 0.19 9.82 3.97
N GLU A 236 0.84 8.70 3.62
CA GLU A 236 0.79 7.42 4.34
C GLU A 236 2.20 6.76 4.31
N MET A 237 2.35 5.45 4.44
CA MET A 237 3.68 4.84 4.64
C MET A 237 3.96 3.57 3.81
N GLU A 238 3.05 3.09 2.94
CA GLU A 238 3.17 1.78 2.27
C GLU A 238 2.79 1.77 0.78
N GLY A 239 1.91 2.66 0.34
CA GLY A 239 1.27 2.62 -0.99
C GLY A 239 2.24 2.59 -2.17
N SER A 240 3.36 3.31 -2.08
CA SER A 240 4.37 3.36 -3.15
C SER A 240 5.02 2.00 -3.41
N ALA A 241 5.40 1.29 -2.34
CA ALA A 241 5.97 -0.05 -2.44
C ALA A 241 4.92 -1.06 -2.94
N ILE A 242 3.66 -0.94 -2.47
CA ILE A 242 2.57 -1.79 -2.95
C ILE A 242 2.37 -1.58 -4.45
N ALA A 243 2.25 -0.35 -4.93
CA ALA A 243 2.08 -0.04 -6.35
C ALA A 243 3.30 -0.49 -7.18
N GLY A 244 4.51 -0.12 -6.74
CA GLY A 244 5.75 -0.41 -7.46
C GLY A 244 6.04 -1.89 -7.59
N LEU A 245 6.10 -2.62 -6.48
CA LEU A 245 6.39 -4.05 -6.50
C LEU A 245 5.29 -4.85 -7.19
N SER A 246 4.02 -4.48 -6.99
CA SER A 246 2.92 -5.13 -7.70
C SER A 246 3.03 -4.99 -9.21
N ALA A 247 3.32 -3.78 -9.71
CA ALA A 247 3.49 -3.53 -11.14
C ALA A 247 4.68 -4.33 -11.70
N MET A 248 5.81 -4.39 -10.98
CA MET A 248 6.99 -5.15 -11.38
C MET A 248 6.74 -6.67 -11.41
N LEU A 249 5.94 -7.18 -10.47
CA LEU A 249 5.58 -8.60 -10.38
C LEU A 249 4.39 -9.01 -11.28
N GLY A 250 3.75 -8.04 -11.96
CA GLY A 250 2.58 -8.30 -12.81
C GLY A 250 1.26 -8.44 -12.05
N HIS A 251 1.18 -7.91 -10.84
CA HIS A 251 -0.03 -7.83 -10.04
C HIS A 251 -0.76 -6.51 -10.24
N LYS A 252 -2.03 -6.43 -9.82
CA LYS A 252 -2.83 -5.21 -9.81
C LYS A 252 -2.96 -4.69 -8.38
N ALA A 253 -2.62 -3.44 -8.15
CA ALA A 253 -2.70 -2.84 -6.82
C ALA A 253 -3.40 -1.49 -6.83
N LEU A 254 -4.11 -1.20 -5.73
CA LEU A 254 -4.72 0.10 -5.46
C LEU A 254 -4.65 0.40 -3.96
N THR A 255 -4.15 1.57 -3.61
CA THR A 255 -4.20 2.07 -2.24
C THR A 255 -5.37 3.03 -2.06
N ILE A 256 -6.21 2.80 -1.04
CA ILE A 256 -7.31 3.69 -0.67
C ILE A 256 -7.17 4.04 0.81
N CYS A 257 -7.14 5.33 1.11
CA CYS A 257 -6.96 5.84 2.47
C CYS A 257 -8.14 6.68 2.93
N LEU A 258 -8.54 6.46 4.17
CA LEU A 258 -9.38 7.41 4.91
C LEU A 258 -8.50 8.56 5.42
N ILE A 259 -8.85 9.79 5.12
CA ILE A 259 -8.23 10.98 5.72
C ILE A 259 -8.71 11.11 7.17
N ILE A 260 -7.81 10.87 8.14
CA ILE A 260 -8.12 10.99 9.57
C ILE A 260 -7.61 12.29 10.20
N ALA A 261 -6.68 12.97 9.53
CA ALA A 261 -6.15 14.27 9.92
C ALA A 261 -5.89 15.09 8.67
N ASN A 262 -6.11 16.40 8.73
CA ASN A 262 -5.78 17.31 7.65
C ASN A 262 -4.79 18.38 8.15
N ARG A 263 -3.62 18.45 7.52
CA ARG A 263 -2.55 19.37 7.92
C ARG A 263 -2.83 20.81 7.51
N PHE A 264 -3.53 21.01 6.42
CA PHE A 264 -3.95 22.32 5.97
C PHE A 264 -4.92 22.95 6.99
N GLY A 265 -5.95 22.20 7.39
CA GLY A 265 -6.94 22.64 8.37
C GLY A 265 -6.51 22.45 9.83
N LYS A 266 -5.36 21.79 10.11
CA LYS A 266 -4.89 21.42 11.47
C LYS A 266 -5.94 20.70 12.31
N ARG A 267 -6.74 19.84 11.68
CA ARG A 267 -7.85 19.11 12.28
C ARG A 267 -7.56 17.60 12.32
N PHE A 268 -8.24 16.91 13.21
CA PHE A 268 -8.14 15.46 13.40
C PHE A 268 -9.50 14.89 13.81
N ILE A 269 -9.88 13.71 13.29
CA ILE A 269 -11.09 12.99 13.70
C ILE A 269 -10.78 12.15 14.93
N GLY A 270 -11.45 12.42 16.04
CA GLY A 270 -11.28 11.64 17.26
C GLY A 270 -11.78 10.20 17.15
N ASP A 271 -12.94 9.99 16.52
CA ASP A 271 -13.48 8.65 16.22
C ASP A 271 -13.68 8.48 14.71
N TYR A 272 -12.75 7.83 14.05
CA TYR A 272 -12.80 7.53 12.62
C TYR A 272 -13.39 6.13 12.31
N LYS A 273 -13.77 5.34 13.32
CA LYS A 273 -14.27 3.97 13.12
C LYS A 273 -15.48 3.87 12.18
N PRO A 274 -16.52 4.74 12.29
CA PRO A 274 -17.65 4.66 11.36
C PRO A 274 -17.27 4.89 9.90
N TYR A 275 -16.34 5.81 9.65
CA TYR A 275 -15.83 6.09 8.30
C TYR A 275 -15.03 4.90 7.76
N MET A 276 -14.19 4.29 8.60
CA MET A 276 -13.43 3.11 8.23
C MET A 276 -14.34 1.92 7.91
N GLN A 277 -15.39 1.70 8.68
CA GLN A 277 -16.38 0.65 8.40
C GLN A 277 -17.08 0.89 7.05
N LYS A 278 -17.44 2.15 6.75
CA LYS A 278 -17.99 2.52 5.44
C LYS A 278 -17.01 2.23 4.31
N LEU A 279 -15.74 2.62 4.46
CA LEU A 279 -14.70 2.37 3.45
C LEU A 279 -14.50 0.87 3.22
N ILE A 280 -14.35 0.08 4.29
CA ILE A 280 -14.21 -1.38 4.21
C ILE A 280 -15.37 -1.99 3.41
N LYS A 281 -16.60 -1.65 3.80
CA LYS A 281 -17.79 -2.19 3.10
C LYS A 281 -17.82 -1.79 1.63
N THR A 282 -17.49 -0.55 1.31
CA THR A 282 -17.42 -0.06 -0.07
C THR A 282 -16.40 -0.84 -0.90
N VAL A 283 -15.19 -1.05 -0.36
CA VAL A 283 -14.15 -1.83 -1.05
C VAL A 283 -14.55 -3.28 -1.22
N LEU A 284 -15.10 -3.94 -0.19
CA LEU A 284 -15.57 -5.34 -0.27
C LEU A 284 -16.68 -5.53 -1.33
N ASP A 285 -17.56 -4.56 -1.47
CA ASP A 285 -18.63 -4.62 -2.47
C ASP A 285 -18.09 -4.48 -3.91
N ARG A 286 -16.97 -3.76 -4.11
CA ARG A 286 -16.45 -3.38 -5.43
C ARG A 286 -15.20 -4.16 -5.89
N ILE A 287 -14.53 -4.91 -5.03
CA ILE A 287 -13.34 -5.70 -5.37
C ILE A 287 -13.63 -6.94 -6.23
#